data_602826b742985cd87f7cc282c2b8524f
#
_entry.id   602826b742985cd87f7cc282c2b8524f
#
_cell.length_a   1.000
_cell.length_b   1.000
_cell.length_c   1.000
_cell.angle_alpha   90.00
_cell.angle_beta   90.00
_cell.angle_gamma   90.00
#
_symmetry.space_group_name_H-M   'P 1'
#
loop_
_entity.id
_entity.type
_entity.pdbx_description
1 polymer ?
#
loop_
_entity_poly.entity_id
_entity_poly.type
_entity_poly.pdbx_seq_one_letter_code
_entity_poly.pdbx_strand_id
1 'polypeptide(L)'
;MTHIESMLASREPYEVYQWARELFDGREYIEAAQALEYLLAEHGDTMGTGAARELLARSYYPSAQPMRAVDSAREILERDPGNAYAVILLVRSLQRAGRTKEAAAAERMALALGVEV
;
A
#
# COMPACT_ATOMS: atom_id res chain seq x y z
N MET A 1 15.54 16.71 3.77
CA MET A 1 15.62 15.39 3.11
C MET A 1 16.06 14.34 4.13
N THR A 2 15.35 13.22 4.20
CA THR A 2 15.71 12.13 5.10
C THR A 2 16.92 11.35 4.57
N HIS A 3 17.53 10.51 5.42
CA HIS A 3 18.62 9.65 5.01
C HIS A 3 18.21 8.73 3.84
N ILE A 4 17.01 8.15 3.91
CA ILE A 4 16.49 7.28 2.85
C ILE A 4 16.30 8.07 1.56
N GLU A 5 15.73 9.27 1.62
CA GLU A 5 15.55 10.10 0.43
C GLU A 5 16.89 10.44 -0.22
N SER A 6 17.90 10.75 0.58
CA SER A 6 19.26 11.01 0.06
C SER A 6 19.81 9.80 -0.67
N MET A 7 19.61 8.61 -0.14
CA MET A 7 20.06 7.37 -0.78
C MET A 7 19.35 7.10 -2.10
N LEU A 8 18.09 7.51 -2.22
CA LEU A 8 17.24 7.18 -3.37
C LEU A 8 17.29 8.22 -4.48
N ALA A 9 17.77 9.43 -4.20
CA ALA A 9 17.67 10.59 -5.10
C ALA A 9 18.32 10.37 -6.48
N SER A 10 19.35 9.52 -6.57
CA SER A 10 20.07 9.26 -7.82
C SER A 10 19.69 7.91 -8.44
N ARG A 11 18.72 7.19 -7.87
CA ARG A 11 18.36 5.86 -8.36
C ARG A 11 17.17 5.91 -9.31
N GLU A 12 17.17 4.99 -10.26
CA GLU A 12 16.04 4.82 -11.16
C GLU A 12 14.84 4.27 -10.39
N PRO A 13 13.59 4.61 -10.81
CA PRO A 13 12.39 4.13 -10.13
C PRO A 13 12.35 2.61 -9.96
N TYR A 14 12.78 1.87 -10.97
CA TYR A 14 12.81 0.41 -10.89
C TYR A 14 13.76 -0.09 -9.79
N GLU A 15 14.91 0.54 -9.64
CA GLU A 15 15.86 0.19 -8.58
C GLU A 15 15.29 0.47 -7.20
N VAL A 16 14.58 1.58 -7.04
CA VAL A 16 13.92 1.91 -5.78
C VAL A 16 12.87 0.86 -5.44
N TYR A 17 12.08 0.46 -6.42
CA TYR A 17 11.07 -0.58 -6.23
C TYR A 17 11.70 -1.91 -5.84
N GLN A 18 12.77 -2.32 -6.52
CA GLN A 18 13.46 -3.57 -6.20
C GLN A 18 14.03 -3.55 -4.77
N TRP A 19 14.60 -2.43 -4.37
CA TRP A 19 15.11 -2.29 -3.02
C TRP A 19 13.98 -2.35 -1.99
N ALA A 20 12.86 -1.70 -2.28
CA ALA A 20 11.68 -1.78 -1.41
C ALA A 20 11.18 -3.21 -1.26
N ARG A 21 11.19 -3.99 -2.35
CA ARG A 21 10.81 -5.40 -2.29
C ARG A 21 11.76 -6.21 -1.41
N GLU A 22 13.04 -5.96 -1.51
CA GLU A 22 14.03 -6.61 -0.67
C GLU A 22 13.81 -6.28 0.80
N LEU A 23 13.53 -5.02 1.11
CA LEU A 23 13.20 -4.59 2.46
C LEU A 23 11.93 -5.28 2.96
N PHE A 24 10.90 -5.34 2.13
CA PHE A 24 9.66 -6.01 2.48
C PHE A 24 9.88 -7.50 2.77
N ASP A 25 10.62 -8.18 1.91
CA ASP A 25 10.93 -9.61 2.08
C ASP A 25 11.76 -9.87 3.34
N GLY A 26 12.60 -8.90 3.72
CA GLY A 26 13.36 -8.95 4.97
C GLY A 26 12.58 -8.48 6.20
N ARG A 27 11.29 -8.23 6.04
CA ARG A 27 10.39 -7.74 7.11
C ARG A 27 10.76 -6.36 7.64
N GLU A 28 11.48 -5.58 6.84
CA GLU A 28 11.79 -4.19 7.13
C GLU A 28 10.67 -3.30 6.59
N TYR A 29 9.47 -3.45 7.16
CA TYR A 29 8.25 -2.87 6.58
C TYR A 29 8.23 -1.35 6.64
N ILE A 30 8.72 -0.76 7.72
CA ILE A 30 8.75 0.70 7.86
C ILE A 30 9.65 1.31 6.79
N GLU A 31 10.83 0.73 6.60
CA GLU A 31 11.79 1.21 5.60
C GLU A 31 11.30 0.95 4.18
N ALA A 32 10.65 -0.20 3.94
CA ALA A 32 10.01 -0.48 2.66
C ALA A 32 8.95 0.58 2.34
N ALA A 33 8.10 0.92 3.31
CA ALA A 33 7.10 1.96 3.13
C ALA A 33 7.73 3.31 2.81
N GLN A 34 8.81 3.69 3.51
CA GLN A 34 9.51 4.96 3.25
C GLN A 34 10.05 5.04 1.82
N ALA A 35 10.65 3.95 1.34
CA ALA A 35 11.17 3.88 -0.02
C ALA A 35 10.04 4.02 -1.05
N LEU A 36 8.91 3.36 -0.81
CA LEU A 36 7.76 3.41 -1.71
C LEU A 36 7.05 4.76 -1.67
N GLU A 37 6.96 5.39 -0.50
CA GLU A 37 6.41 6.75 -0.38
C GLU A 37 7.24 7.71 -1.22
N TYR A 38 8.56 7.62 -1.15
CA TYR A 38 9.45 8.43 -1.98
C TYR A 38 9.21 8.17 -3.47
N LEU A 39 9.18 6.90 -3.86
CA LEU A 39 8.97 6.52 -5.26
C LEU A 39 7.68 7.10 -5.80
N LEU A 40 6.58 6.96 -5.06
CA LEU A 40 5.27 7.44 -5.51
C LEU A 40 5.15 8.96 -5.49
N ALA A 41 5.82 9.64 -4.56
CA ALA A 41 5.85 11.09 -4.54
C ALA A 41 6.55 11.66 -5.78
N GLU A 42 7.64 11.01 -6.21
CA GLU A 42 8.43 11.48 -7.35
C GLU A 42 7.88 11.00 -8.70
N HIS A 43 7.28 9.80 -8.74
CA HIS A 43 6.92 9.12 -10.00
C HIS A 43 5.50 8.58 -10.01
N GLY A 44 4.63 9.05 -9.10
CA GLY A 44 3.29 8.47 -8.91
C GLY A 44 2.39 8.52 -10.13
N ASP A 45 2.62 9.47 -11.03
CA ASP A 45 1.83 9.61 -12.25
C ASP A 45 2.41 8.84 -13.43
N THR A 46 3.53 8.17 -13.24
CA THR A 46 4.19 7.39 -14.27
C THR A 46 3.52 6.02 -14.40
N MET A 47 3.40 5.53 -15.62
CA MET A 47 2.88 4.18 -15.87
C MET A 47 3.75 3.13 -15.18
N GLY A 48 3.09 2.08 -14.68
CA GLY A 48 3.80 0.98 -14.01
C GLY A 48 3.98 1.13 -12.52
N THR A 49 3.39 2.16 -11.88
CA THR A 49 3.49 2.35 -10.44
C THR A 49 2.44 1.55 -9.63
N GLY A 50 1.55 0.81 -10.30
CA GLY A 50 0.52 0.02 -9.62
C GLY A 50 1.08 -0.98 -8.62
N ALA A 51 2.14 -1.68 -9.00
CA ALA A 51 2.81 -2.64 -8.11
C ALA A 51 3.41 -1.95 -6.87
N ALA A 52 3.96 -0.73 -7.06
CA ALA A 52 4.51 0.04 -5.95
C ALA A 52 3.43 0.48 -4.98
N ARG A 53 2.27 0.91 -5.48
CA ARG A 53 1.12 1.29 -4.62
C ARG A 53 0.63 0.09 -3.82
N GLU A 54 0.54 -1.07 -4.46
CA GLU A 54 0.11 -2.29 -3.78
C GLU A 54 1.11 -2.71 -2.71
N LEU A 55 2.39 -2.68 -3.02
CA LEU A 55 3.44 -3.03 -2.05
C LEU A 55 3.47 -2.05 -0.88
N LEU A 56 3.25 -0.77 -1.12
CA LEU A 56 3.16 0.24 -0.07
C LEU A 56 2.00 -0.08 0.89
N ALA A 57 0.82 -0.37 0.36
CA ALA A 57 -0.34 -0.74 1.17
C ALA A 57 -0.03 -1.98 2.02
N ARG A 58 0.63 -2.97 1.44
CA ARG A 58 1.04 -4.19 2.13
C ARG A 58 2.07 -3.92 3.23
N SER A 59 2.89 -2.89 3.06
CA SER A 59 3.92 -2.54 4.05
C SER A 59 3.32 -1.86 5.28
N TYR A 60 2.25 -1.10 5.12
CA TYR A 60 1.62 -0.40 6.24
C TYR A 60 0.93 -1.34 7.22
N TYR A 61 0.32 -2.40 6.74
CA TYR A 61 -0.45 -3.30 7.60
C TYR A 61 0.44 -3.99 8.66
N PRO A 62 1.52 -4.68 8.28
CA PRO A 62 2.37 -5.33 9.28
C PRO A 62 3.20 -4.36 10.13
N SER A 63 3.36 -3.12 9.69
CA SER A 63 4.08 -2.11 10.48
C SER A 63 3.18 -1.39 11.49
N ALA A 64 2.00 -1.94 11.76
CA ALA A 64 1.05 -1.40 12.74
C ALA A 64 0.55 0.01 12.39
N GLN A 65 0.34 0.26 11.11
CA GLN A 65 -0.19 1.52 10.60
C GLN A 65 -1.50 1.27 9.83
N PRO A 66 -2.55 0.76 10.52
CA PRO A 66 -3.75 0.32 9.80
C PRO A 66 -4.48 1.43 9.07
N MET A 67 -4.49 2.67 9.59
CA MET A 67 -5.17 3.76 8.89
C MET A 67 -4.42 4.20 7.63
N ARG A 68 -3.10 4.09 7.62
CA ARG A 68 -2.32 4.32 6.39
C ARG A 68 -2.58 3.22 5.37
N ALA A 69 -2.73 1.97 5.83
CA ALA A 69 -3.12 0.87 4.94
C ALA A 69 -4.51 1.10 4.36
N VAL A 70 -5.44 1.62 5.15
CA VAL A 70 -6.79 2.00 4.66
C VAL A 70 -6.69 3.03 3.55
N ASP A 71 -5.94 4.11 3.77
CA ASP A 71 -5.79 5.18 2.78
C ASP A 71 -5.16 4.66 1.49
N SER A 72 -4.12 3.83 1.61
CA SER A 72 -3.47 3.22 0.44
C SER A 72 -4.40 2.28 -0.31
N ALA A 73 -5.16 1.46 0.40
CA ALA A 73 -6.13 0.56 -0.23
C ALA A 73 -7.20 1.34 -0.99
N ARG A 74 -7.70 2.43 -0.40
CA ARG A 74 -8.68 3.29 -1.06
C ARG A 74 -8.12 3.95 -2.32
N GLU A 75 -6.88 4.38 -2.28
CA GLU A 75 -6.21 4.96 -3.44
C GLU A 75 -6.10 3.94 -4.59
N ILE A 76 -5.76 2.69 -4.27
CA ILE A 76 -5.74 1.62 -5.27
C ILE A 76 -7.13 1.42 -5.86
N LEU A 77 -8.17 1.40 -5.03
CA LEU A 77 -9.54 1.18 -5.48
C LEU A 77 -10.09 2.34 -6.30
N GLU A 78 -9.60 3.55 -6.12
CA GLU A 78 -9.94 4.67 -7.01
C GLU A 78 -9.45 4.44 -8.43
N ARG A 79 -8.28 3.81 -8.57
CA ARG A 79 -7.66 3.52 -9.87
C ARG A 79 -8.12 2.21 -10.47
N ASP A 80 -8.40 1.24 -9.62
CA ASP A 80 -8.80 -0.12 -10.00
C ASP A 80 -9.88 -0.62 -9.04
N PRO A 81 -11.15 -0.25 -9.30
CA PRO A 81 -12.25 -0.57 -8.38
C PRO A 81 -12.47 -2.06 -8.14
N GLY A 82 -12.02 -2.92 -9.03
CA GLY A 82 -12.16 -4.36 -8.91
C GLY A 82 -10.96 -5.06 -8.28
N ASN A 83 -10.01 -4.32 -7.74
CA ASN A 83 -8.80 -4.92 -7.17
C ASN A 83 -9.13 -5.71 -5.90
N ALA A 84 -9.11 -7.05 -6.02
CA ALA A 84 -9.49 -7.94 -4.93
C ALA A 84 -8.57 -7.79 -3.72
N TYR A 85 -7.26 -7.64 -3.96
CA TYR A 85 -6.31 -7.49 -2.88
C TYR A 85 -6.58 -6.23 -2.07
N ALA A 86 -6.83 -5.12 -2.76
CA ALA A 86 -7.08 -3.83 -2.09
C ALA A 86 -8.34 -3.87 -1.23
N VAL A 87 -9.40 -4.54 -1.71
CA VAL A 87 -10.63 -4.65 -0.93
C VAL A 87 -10.43 -5.52 0.32
N ILE A 88 -9.69 -6.61 0.20
CA ILE A 88 -9.36 -7.45 1.36
C ILE A 88 -8.55 -6.65 2.38
N LEU A 89 -7.53 -5.94 1.91
CA LEU A 89 -6.69 -5.12 2.78
C LEU A 89 -7.51 -4.03 3.47
N LEU A 90 -8.42 -3.40 2.73
CA LEU A 90 -9.31 -2.37 3.29
C LEU A 90 -10.14 -2.93 4.44
N VAL A 91 -10.79 -4.09 4.24
CA VAL A 91 -11.60 -4.74 5.28
C VAL A 91 -10.75 -5.02 6.51
N ARG A 92 -9.63 -5.71 6.32
CA ARG A 92 -8.77 -6.12 7.44
C ARG A 92 -8.18 -4.94 8.19
N SER A 93 -7.78 -3.91 7.46
CA SER A 93 -7.21 -2.70 8.07
C SER A 93 -8.24 -1.93 8.88
N LEU A 94 -9.48 -1.82 8.37
CA LEU A 94 -10.57 -1.16 9.10
C LEU A 94 -10.95 -1.95 10.36
N GLN A 95 -10.98 -3.28 10.27
CA GLN A 95 -11.22 -4.13 11.44
C GLN A 95 -10.14 -3.93 12.49
N ARG A 96 -8.88 -3.94 12.07
CA ARG A 96 -7.74 -3.74 12.98
C ARG A 96 -7.75 -2.37 13.63
N ALA A 97 -8.22 -1.36 12.90
CA ALA A 97 -8.34 0.01 13.42
C ALA A 97 -9.58 0.21 14.29
N GLY A 98 -10.42 -0.80 14.47
CA GLY A 98 -11.65 -0.70 15.25
C GLY A 98 -12.76 0.08 14.57
N ARG A 99 -12.66 0.29 13.27
CA ARG A 99 -13.65 1.03 12.46
C ARG A 99 -14.76 0.10 11.99
N THR A 100 -15.57 -0.36 12.92
CA THR A 100 -16.54 -1.43 12.72
C THR A 100 -17.57 -1.13 11.62
N LYS A 101 -18.10 0.09 11.60
CA LYS A 101 -19.12 0.46 10.60
C LYS A 101 -18.52 0.55 9.18
N GLU A 102 -17.33 1.14 9.09
CA GLU A 102 -16.63 1.24 7.82
C GLU A 102 -16.19 -0.13 7.32
N ALA A 103 -15.73 -0.99 8.24
CA ALA A 103 -15.37 -2.37 7.90
C ALA A 103 -16.57 -3.14 7.34
N ALA A 104 -17.76 -2.99 7.94
CA ALA A 104 -18.97 -3.63 7.44
C ALA A 104 -19.32 -3.15 6.03
N ALA A 105 -19.16 -1.86 5.77
CA ALA A 105 -19.39 -1.32 4.41
C ALA A 105 -18.39 -1.91 3.40
N ALA A 106 -17.12 -2.04 3.79
CA ALA A 106 -16.09 -2.64 2.95
C ALA A 106 -16.36 -4.13 2.71
N GLU A 107 -16.87 -4.84 3.71
CA GLU A 107 -17.27 -6.26 3.53
C GLU A 107 -18.38 -6.40 2.50
N ARG A 108 -19.35 -5.48 2.52
CA ARG A 108 -20.42 -5.48 1.50
C ARG A 108 -19.86 -5.20 0.11
N MET A 109 -18.89 -4.30 -0.01
CA MET A 109 -18.19 -4.06 -1.25
C MET A 109 -17.48 -5.33 -1.75
N ALA A 110 -16.78 -6.02 -0.86
CA ALA A 110 -16.09 -7.26 -1.19
C ALA A 110 -17.07 -8.32 -1.68
N LEU A 111 -18.20 -8.47 -1.01
CA LEU A 111 -19.23 -9.41 -1.40
C LEU A 111 -19.77 -9.08 -2.80
N ALA A 112 -20.04 -7.82 -3.08
CA ALA A 112 -20.51 -7.37 -4.39
C ALA A 112 -19.50 -7.65 -5.51
N LEU A 113 -18.20 -7.63 -5.19
CA LEU A 113 -17.14 -7.95 -6.14
C LEU A 113 -16.85 -9.47 -6.24
N GLY A 114 -17.54 -10.29 -5.44
CA GLY A 114 -17.27 -11.73 -5.41
C GLY A 114 -15.97 -12.09 -4.68
N VAL A 115 -15.49 -11.23 -3.81
CA VAL A 115 -14.24 -11.42 -3.07
C VAL A 115 -14.54 -11.95 -1.67
N GLU A 116 -13.89 -13.05 -1.31
CA GLU A 116 -13.99 -13.59 0.04
C GLU A 116 -13.01 -12.89 0.98
N VAL A 117 -13.49 -12.49 2.13
CA VAL A 117 -12.68 -11.82 3.16
C VAL A 117 -12.68 -12.59 4.49
#